data_8fcff5024c8bce0fb73245abd420b039
#
_entry.id   8fcff5024c8bce0fb73245abd420b039
#
_cell.length_a   1.000
_cell.length_b   1.000
_cell.length_c   1.000
_cell.angle_alpha   90.00
_cell.angle_beta   90.00
_cell.angle_gamma   90.00
#
_symmetry.space_group_name_H-M   'P 1'
#
loop_
_entity.id
_entity.type
_entity.pdbx_description
1 polymer ?
#
loop_
_entity_poly.entity_id
_entity_poly.type
_entity_poly.pdbx_seq_one_letter_code
_entity_poly.pdbx_strand_id
1 'polypeptide(L)'
;MQYDLIIRHAQLHRYNGLVDIATKDGHFASIVGELPSDSSAPREIDAAGRLVVPPFIDAHVHLDAVLTVGRPRYNTTGTLLEGIQIWSELKPGLSREDVKKRALEEIRWEVAQGTLHIRSHVDVCDPNLTALRALLEVCEEVRDICNLQLVAFPQDGILSFPNGRELMRHAMELGCDVVGGIPHYEWTRDMGVEDVHYAFALAREFNRDIDCHCDETDDPISRFTEVMAADTIQQGWQGRVTASHCTAMHSYDNAYAFKLIRLLARAQVNVVANPFDNVVLQGRFDTYPKRRGITRVKELLSAGVNVALGHDSIMDPWFPLGKGDMLAAAQLALFLCHMSGYDEINDVLDLITTNAARILRVQDSYGIEEGKPADFLVLDAPSAFEALRLVPARLHVFKSGREVAYTIPEKSVIKRQTGQEGEEVTFRLKP
;
A
#
# COMPACT_ATOMS: atom_id res chain seq x y z
N MET A 1 29.92 24.32 2.30
CA MET A 1 29.85 23.02 1.57
C MET A 1 28.83 23.11 0.47
N GLN A 2 29.04 22.48 -0.69
CA GLN A 2 28.12 22.53 -1.81
C GLN A 2 27.31 21.22 -1.90
N TYR A 3 25.97 21.36 -1.86
CA TYR A 3 24.99 20.29 -1.95
C TYR A 3 24.19 20.42 -3.26
N ASP A 4 23.34 19.42 -3.58
CA ASP A 4 22.48 19.49 -4.77
C ASP A 4 21.10 20.10 -4.43
N LEU A 5 20.60 19.81 -3.23
CA LEU A 5 19.35 20.35 -2.70
C LEU A 5 19.48 20.56 -1.20
N ILE A 6 18.89 21.63 -0.68
CA ILE A 6 18.74 21.88 0.75
C ILE A 6 17.26 22.11 1.06
N ILE A 7 16.75 21.45 2.07
CA ILE A 7 15.45 21.72 2.68
C ILE A 7 15.71 22.30 4.05
N ARG A 8 15.29 23.57 4.26
CA ARG A 8 15.44 24.30 5.52
C ARG A 8 14.22 24.11 6.41
N HIS A 9 14.42 24.16 7.71
CA HIS A 9 13.38 24.18 8.73
C HIS A 9 12.33 23.07 8.56
N ALA A 10 12.77 21.86 8.25
CA ALA A 10 11.91 20.67 8.11
C ALA A 10 11.52 20.12 9.49
N GLN A 11 10.26 19.75 9.67
CA GLN A 11 9.81 18.95 10.81
C GLN A 11 9.85 17.47 10.41
N LEU A 12 10.62 16.64 11.10
CA LEU A 12 10.58 15.19 10.90
C LEU A 12 9.56 14.53 11.83
N HIS A 13 8.97 13.43 11.35
CA HIS A 13 8.06 12.62 12.15
C HIS A 13 8.77 12.08 13.41
N ARG A 14 8.16 12.23 14.57
CA ARG A 14 8.70 11.80 15.89
C ARG A 14 10.05 12.43 16.27
N TYR A 15 10.39 13.55 15.70
CA TYR A 15 11.60 14.30 16.03
C TYR A 15 11.26 15.63 16.70
N ASN A 16 11.99 15.99 17.75
CA ASN A 16 11.79 17.23 18.47
C ASN A 16 12.66 18.35 17.88
N GLY A 17 12.03 19.39 17.38
CA GLY A 17 12.69 20.54 16.75
C GLY A 17 12.72 20.43 15.23
N LEU A 18 13.18 21.50 14.60
CA LEU A 18 13.35 21.59 13.15
C LEU A 18 14.76 21.16 12.76
N VAL A 19 14.90 20.65 11.55
CA VAL A 19 16.17 20.26 10.96
C VAL A 19 16.31 20.84 9.56
N ASP A 20 17.57 21.05 9.16
CA ASP A 20 17.96 21.24 7.77
C ASP A 20 18.39 19.89 7.19
N ILE A 21 17.95 19.62 5.97
CA ILE A 21 18.25 18.40 5.22
C ILE A 21 19.01 18.80 3.96
N ALA A 22 20.21 18.24 3.74
CA ALA A 22 20.98 18.45 2.55
C ALA A 22 21.16 17.14 1.79
N THR A 23 21.04 17.17 0.45
CA THR A 23 21.26 16.01 -0.40
C THR A 23 22.43 16.23 -1.33
N LYS A 24 23.13 15.13 -1.66
CA LYS A 24 24.22 15.12 -2.63
C LYS A 24 24.28 13.78 -3.35
N ASP A 25 24.46 13.82 -4.65
CA ASP A 25 24.58 12.62 -5.49
C ASP A 25 23.42 11.65 -5.26
N GLY A 26 22.19 12.18 -5.08
CA GLY A 26 20.98 11.39 -4.89
C GLY A 26 20.76 10.82 -3.47
N HIS A 27 21.63 11.14 -2.50
CA HIS A 27 21.58 10.62 -1.13
C HIS A 27 21.43 11.73 -0.10
N PHE A 28 20.91 11.42 1.08
CA PHE A 28 20.97 12.31 2.22
C PHE A 28 22.43 12.47 2.66
N ALA A 29 22.95 13.70 2.53
CA ALA A 29 24.34 14.01 2.86
C ALA A 29 24.48 14.60 4.27
N SER A 30 23.46 15.31 4.76
CA SER A 30 23.44 15.86 6.12
C SER A 30 22.02 16.09 6.60
N ILE A 31 21.75 15.76 7.88
CA ILE A 31 20.47 16.00 8.56
C ILE A 31 20.81 16.55 9.95
N VAL A 32 20.74 17.88 10.11
CA VAL A 32 21.20 18.57 11.33
C VAL A 32 20.22 19.67 11.73
N GLY A 33 20.27 20.12 12.99
CA GLY A 33 19.42 21.21 13.48
C GLY A 33 19.57 22.49 12.65
N GLU A 34 20.80 22.83 12.24
CA GLU A 34 21.10 23.97 11.39
C GLU A 34 22.38 23.68 10.60
N LEU A 35 22.34 23.84 9.28
CA LEU A 35 23.51 23.69 8.42
C LEU A 35 24.44 24.91 8.60
N PRO A 36 25.78 24.73 8.45
CA PRO A 36 26.73 25.84 8.44
C PRO A 36 26.31 26.96 7.47
N SER A 37 26.55 28.20 7.84
CA SER A 37 26.14 29.40 7.07
C SER A 37 26.78 29.50 5.67
N ASP A 38 27.89 28.78 5.43
CA ASP A 38 28.55 28.66 4.15
C ASP A 38 28.02 27.51 3.27
N SER A 39 27.01 26.80 3.76
CA SER A 39 26.33 25.73 2.99
C SER A 39 25.46 26.33 1.90
N SER A 40 25.52 25.79 0.69
CA SER A 40 24.74 26.26 -0.45
C SER A 40 24.36 25.10 -1.37
N ALA A 41 23.25 25.25 -2.06
CA ALA A 41 22.77 24.37 -3.12
C ALA A 41 22.18 25.20 -4.28
N PRO A 42 22.17 24.70 -5.52
CA PRO A 42 21.43 25.34 -6.63
C PRO A 42 19.95 25.51 -6.35
N ARG A 43 19.38 24.64 -5.50
CA ARG A 43 17.99 24.72 -5.07
C ARG A 43 17.91 24.63 -3.55
N GLU A 44 17.24 25.61 -2.95
CA GLU A 44 16.90 25.62 -1.54
C GLU A 44 15.38 25.80 -1.38
N ILE A 45 14.78 25.03 -0.47
CA ILE A 45 13.36 25.09 -0.15
C ILE A 45 13.24 25.28 1.36
N ASP A 46 12.51 26.32 1.76
CA ASP A 46 12.12 26.48 3.16
C ASP A 46 10.83 25.71 3.43
N ALA A 47 10.93 24.62 4.18
CA ALA A 47 9.78 23.83 4.61
C ALA A 47 8.91 24.60 5.61
N ALA A 48 9.45 25.65 6.26
CA ALA A 48 8.73 26.51 7.21
C ALA A 48 7.97 25.71 8.29
N GLY A 49 8.62 24.72 8.86
CA GLY A 49 8.06 23.81 9.88
C GLY A 49 7.10 22.75 9.36
N ARG A 50 7.03 22.54 8.05
CA ARG A 50 6.20 21.47 7.46
C ARG A 50 6.83 20.11 7.68
N LEU A 51 5.95 19.12 7.75
CA LEU A 51 6.32 17.73 7.95
C LEU A 51 7.01 17.17 6.71
N VAL A 52 8.21 16.64 6.91
CA VAL A 52 8.96 15.88 5.93
C VAL A 52 8.97 14.42 6.37
N VAL A 53 8.54 13.52 5.47
CA VAL A 53 8.42 12.08 5.72
C VAL A 53 9.05 11.28 4.59
N PRO A 54 9.44 10.01 4.85
CA PRO A 54 9.76 9.09 3.76
C PRO A 54 8.57 8.97 2.78
N PRO A 55 8.78 8.55 1.53
CA PRO A 55 7.69 8.38 0.58
C PRO A 55 6.68 7.34 1.08
N PHE A 56 5.43 7.50 0.71
CA PHE A 56 4.42 6.50 1.01
C PHE A 56 4.67 5.22 0.21
N ILE A 57 4.17 4.13 0.75
CA ILE A 57 4.22 2.81 0.16
C ILE A 57 2.79 2.28 0.02
N ASP A 58 2.42 1.89 -1.19
CA ASP A 58 1.25 1.04 -1.41
C ASP A 58 1.70 -0.42 -1.37
N ALA A 59 1.32 -1.11 -0.27
CA ALA A 59 1.76 -2.47 -0.06
C ALA A 59 0.89 -3.50 -0.79
N HIS A 60 -0.21 -3.07 -1.44
CA HIS A 60 -1.14 -3.96 -2.12
C HIS A 60 -2.06 -3.19 -3.08
N VAL A 61 -1.88 -3.36 -4.38
CA VAL A 61 -2.74 -2.82 -5.43
C VAL A 61 -2.79 -3.77 -6.63
N HIS A 62 -3.79 -3.62 -7.52
CA HIS A 62 -3.95 -4.39 -8.74
C HIS A 62 -3.80 -3.52 -9.99
N LEU A 63 -2.55 -3.17 -10.37
CA LEU A 63 -2.28 -2.31 -11.53
C LEU A 63 -2.73 -2.89 -12.87
N ASP A 64 -2.96 -4.18 -12.95
CA ASP A 64 -3.57 -4.82 -14.12
C ASP A 64 -5.06 -4.52 -14.26
N ALA A 65 -5.78 -4.33 -13.14
CA ALA A 65 -7.21 -4.10 -13.09
C ALA A 65 -7.62 -2.63 -12.98
N VAL A 66 -6.73 -1.73 -12.49
CA VAL A 66 -7.02 -0.31 -12.31
C VAL A 66 -7.66 0.35 -13.53
N LEU A 67 -8.53 1.34 -13.30
CA LEU A 67 -9.19 2.17 -14.33
C LEU A 67 -10.04 1.37 -15.32
N THR A 68 -10.58 0.23 -14.88
CA THR A 68 -11.50 -0.60 -15.70
C THR A 68 -12.95 -0.50 -15.26
N VAL A 69 -13.29 0.38 -14.34
CA VAL A 69 -14.66 0.60 -13.87
C VAL A 69 -15.63 0.77 -15.05
N GLY A 70 -16.75 0.01 -15.02
CA GLY A 70 -17.76 0.01 -16.07
C GLY A 70 -17.40 -0.81 -17.31
N ARG A 71 -16.30 -1.55 -17.31
CA ARG A 71 -15.84 -2.41 -18.41
C ARG A 71 -15.83 -3.88 -17.97
N PRO A 72 -16.52 -4.78 -18.69
CA PRO A 72 -17.51 -4.54 -19.76
C PRO A 72 -18.83 -3.99 -19.22
N ARG A 73 -19.04 -4.00 -17.90
CA ARG A 73 -20.23 -3.52 -17.18
C ARG A 73 -19.86 -3.07 -15.77
N TYR A 74 -20.78 -2.37 -15.11
CA TYR A 74 -20.61 -2.00 -13.71
C TYR A 74 -20.94 -3.15 -12.76
N ASN A 75 -20.27 -3.23 -11.62
CA ASN A 75 -20.66 -4.05 -10.48
C ASN A 75 -21.88 -3.41 -9.82
N THR A 76 -23.04 -4.06 -9.92
CA THR A 76 -24.33 -3.54 -9.44
C THR A 76 -24.69 -4.03 -8.04
N THR A 77 -24.16 -5.17 -7.63
CA THR A 77 -24.38 -5.72 -6.27
C THR A 77 -23.37 -5.19 -5.24
N GLY A 78 -22.22 -4.69 -5.72
CA GLY A 78 -21.10 -4.27 -4.89
C GLY A 78 -20.46 -5.43 -4.13
N THR A 79 -20.59 -6.67 -4.62
CA THR A 79 -19.99 -7.85 -3.99
C THR A 79 -18.64 -8.17 -4.60
N LEU A 80 -17.76 -8.80 -3.80
CA LEU A 80 -16.49 -9.36 -4.26
C LEU A 80 -16.69 -10.32 -5.45
N LEU A 81 -17.64 -11.23 -5.34
CA LEU A 81 -17.90 -12.26 -6.35
C LEU A 81 -18.34 -11.67 -7.69
N GLU A 82 -19.17 -10.61 -7.69
CA GLU A 82 -19.52 -9.94 -8.95
C GLU A 82 -18.32 -9.20 -9.54
N GLY A 83 -17.44 -8.61 -8.72
CA GLY A 83 -16.19 -8.03 -9.18
C GLY A 83 -15.31 -9.04 -9.90
N ILE A 84 -15.10 -10.22 -9.30
CA ILE A 84 -14.34 -11.34 -9.90
C ILE A 84 -14.99 -11.79 -11.23
N GLN A 85 -16.32 -11.90 -11.28
CA GLN A 85 -17.02 -12.27 -12.50
C GLN A 85 -16.80 -11.24 -13.61
N ILE A 86 -16.93 -9.94 -13.32
CA ILE A 86 -16.71 -8.86 -14.29
C ILE A 86 -15.26 -8.89 -14.82
N TRP A 87 -14.31 -9.11 -13.93
CA TRP A 87 -12.90 -9.25 -14.30
C TRP A 87 -12.68 -10.45 -15.21
N SER A 88 -13.28 -11.59 -14.92
CA SER A 88 -13.24 -12.80 -15.76
C SER A 88 -13.87 -12.57 -17.13
N GLU A 89 -14.92 -11.74 -17.24
CA GLU A 89 -15.53 -11.32 -18.50
C GLU A 89 -14.61 -10.38 -19.31
N LEU A 90 -13.85 -9.51 -18.64
CA LEU A 90 -12.93 -8.55 -19.28
C LEU A 90 -11.62 -9.19 -19.73
N LYS A 91 -11.06 -10.09 -18.92
CA LYS A 91 -9.74 -10.68 -19.04
C LYS A 91 -9.40 -11.23 -20.44
N PRO A 92 -10.29 -11.96 -21.15
CA PRO A 92 -10.00 -12.47 -22.49
C PRO A 92 -9.77 -11.39 -23.56
N GLY A 93 -10.23 -10.17 -23.32
CA GLY A 93 -10.07 -9.02 -24.21
C GLY A 93 -8.92 -8.08 -23.87
N LEU A 94 -8.11 -8.40 -22.83
CA LEU A 94 -7.00 -7.55 -22.44
C LEU A 94 -5.90 -7.53 -23.50
N SER A 95 -5.34 -6.35 -23.74
CA SER A 95 -4.11 -6.18 -24.51
C SER A 95 -3.00 -5.60 -23.63
N ARG A 96 -1.73 -5.91 -23.96
CA ARG A 96 -0.58 -5.34 -23.26
C ARG A 96 -0.60 -3.82 -23.28
N GLU A 97 -0.99 -3.23 -24.40
CA GLU A 97 -1.06 -1.77 -24.57
C GLU A 97 -2.10 -1.14 -23.63
N ASP A 98 -3.30 -1.75 -23.52
CA ASP A 98 -4.36 -1.26 -22.61
C ASP A 98 -3.92 -1.36 -21.16
N VAL A 99 -3.39 -2.50 -20.72
CA VAL A 99 -2.88 -2.69 -19.34
C VAL A 99 -1.77 -1.69 -19.04
N LYS A 100 -0.77 -1.59 -19.91
CA LYS A 100 0.36 -0.67 -19.74
C LYS A 100 -0.12 0.78 -19.62
N LYS A 101 -1.02 1.23 -20.50
CA LYS A 101 -1.56 2.60 -20.47
C LYS A 101 -2.26 2.91 -19.14
N ARG A 102 -3.10 2.01 -18.64
CA ARG A 102 -3.84 2.20 -17.38
C ARG A 102 -2.91 2.17 -16.17
N ALA A 103 -1.99 1.22 -16.11
CA ALA A 103 -1.01 1.11 -15.04
C ALA A 103 -0.10 2.36 -14.96
N LEU A 104 0.39 2.86 -16.10
CA LEU A 104 1.20 4.09 -16.14
C LEU A 104 0.40 5.31 -15.68
N GLU A 105 -0.89 5.39 -16.00
CA GLU A 105 -1.72 6.50 -15.54
C GLU A 105 -1.94 6.44 -14.03
N GLU A 106 -2.25 5.26 -13.48
CA GLU A 106 -2.43 5.08 -12.04
C GLU A 106 -1.13 5.34 -11.26
N ILE A 107 0.01 4.84 -11.74
CA ILE A 107 1.31 5.11 -11.13
C ILE A 107 1.59 6.62 -11.07
N ARG A 108 1.20 7.38 -12.09
CA ARG A 108 1.34 8.85 -12.06
C ARG A 108 0.47 9.48 -10.97
N TRP A 109 -0.74 8.95 -10.75
CA TRP A 109 -1.60 9.41 -9.66
C TRP A 109 -0.98 9.11 -8.31
N GLU A 110 -0.52 7.89 -8.09
CA GLU A 110 0.14 7.50 -6.84
C GLU A 110 1.42 8.31 -6.57
N VAL A 111 2.28 8.51 -7.58
CA VAL A 111 3.49 9.34 -7.44
C VAL A 111 3.13 10.78 -7.09
N ALA A 112 2.10 11.36 -7.71
CA ALA A 112 1.61 12.69 -7.35
C ALA A 112 1.04 12.76 -5.93
N GLN A 113 0.52 11.61 -5.41
CA GLN A 113 0.07 11.46 -4.01
C GLN A 113 1.21 11.07 -3.06
N GLY A 114 2.46 10.94 -3.54
CA GLY A 114 3.64 10.70 -2.72
C GLY A 114 4.00 9.24 -2.53
N THR A 115 3.39 8.32 -3.25
CA THR A 115 3.73 6.89 -3.22
C THR A 115 4.87 6.61 -4.20
N LEU A 116 6.02 6.15 -3.69
CA LEU A 116 7.20 5.83 -4.52
C LEU A 116 7.61 4.36 -4.46
N HIS A 117 6.90 3.54 -3.69
CA HIS A 117 7.07 2.09 -3.65
C HIS A 117 5.69 1.45 -3.74
N ILE A 118 5.52 0.57 -4.70
CA ILE A 118 4.23 -0.06 -5.01
C ILE A 118 4.45 -1.57 -5.10
N ARG A 119 3.59 -2.36 -4.45
CA ARG A 119 3.48 -3.80 -4.66
C ARG A 119 2.18 -4.11 -5.37
N SER A 120 2.28 -4.54 -6.64
CA SER A 120 1.12 -4.88 -7.46
C SER A 120 0.92 -6.38 -7.55
N HIS A 121 -0.28 -6.83 -7.21
CA HIS A 121 -0.75 -8.19 -7.48
C HIS A 121 -1.24 -8.24 -8.92
N VAL A 122 -0.64 -9.11 -9.73
CA VAL A 122 -0.99 -9.25 -11.14
C VAL A 122 -1.61 -10.61 -11.41
N ASP A 123 -2.81 -10.63 -11.97
CA ASP A 123 -3.53 -11.87 -12.27
C ASP A 123 -2.78 -12.71 -13.33
N VAL A 124 -2.40 -13.92 -12.94
CA VAL A 124 -1.72 -14.90 -13.77
C VAL A 124 -2.66 -15.99 -14.31
N CYS A 125 -3.97 -15.92 -14.02
CA CYS A 125 -4.99 -16.80 -14.58
C CYS A 125 -5.34 -16.40 -16.03
N ASP A 126 -4.31 -16.29 -16.86
CA ASP A 126 -4.33 -16.03 -18.30
C ASP A 126 -3.21 -16.83 -18.96
N PRO A 127 -3.51 -17.78 -19.88
CA PRO A 127 -2.50 -18.59 -20.54
C PRO A 127 -1.40 -17.79 -21.25
N ASN A 128 -1.68 -16.56 -21.65
CA ASN A 128 -0.72 -15.68 -22.33
C ASN A 128 0.08 -14.79 -21.35
N LEU A 129 -0.32 -14.75 -20.07
CA LEU A 129 0.23 -13.83 -19.05
C LEU A 129 0.30 -12.39 -19.56
N THR A 130 -0.76 -11.94 -20.23
CA THR A 130 -0.82 -10.65 -20.95
C THR A 130 -0.56 -9.47 -20.00
N ALA A 131 -1.24 -9.45 -18.86
CA ALA A 131 -1.08 -8.39 -17.85
C ALA A 131 0.32 -8.41 -17.24
N LEU A 132 0.84 -9.57 -16.85
CA LEU A 132 2.18 -9.68 -16.29
C LEU A 132 3.25 -9.15 -17.25
N ARG A 133 3.19 -9.55 -18.53
CA ARG A 133 4.15 -9.08 -19.52
C ARG A 133 4.10 -7.57 -19.74
N ALA A 134 2.89 -6.98 -19.65
CA ALA A 134 2.74 -5.52 -19.69
C ALA A 134 3.36 -4.84 -18.46
N LEU A 135 3.10 -5.37 -17.26
CA LEU A 135 3.61 -4.78 -16.02
C LEU A 135 5.13 -4.95 -15.85
N LEU A 136 5.72 -6.02 -16.38
CA LEU A 136 7.20 -6.15 -16.45
C LEU A 136 7.82 -5.02 -17.29
N GLU A 137 7.18 -4.62 -18.41
CA GLU A 137 7.63 -3.46 -19.18
C GLU A 137 7.44 -2.15 -18.40
N VAL A 138 6.32 -2.02 -17.68
CA VAL A 138 6.04 -0.86 -16.82
C VAL A 138 7.09 -0.71 -15.72
N CYS A 139 7.53 -1.80 -15.07
CA CYS A 139 8.59 -1.76 -14.06
C CYS A 139 9.85 -1.06 -14.56
N GLU A 140 10.27 -1.34 -15.79
CA GLU A 140 11.44 -0.71 -16.38
C GLU A 140 11.21 0.77 -16.71
N GLU A 141 10.01 1.10 -17.22
CA GLU A 141 9.67 2.45 -17.65
C GLU A 141 9.52 3.45 -16.50
N VAL A 142 9.05 2.98 -15.33
CA VAL A 142 8.78 3.87 -14.18
C VAL A 142 9.92 3.93 -13.15
N ARG A 143 11.00 3.21 -13.36
CA ARG A 143 12.10 3.04 -12.40
C ARG A 143 12.69 4.36 -11.91
N ASP A 144 12.62 5.40 -12.72
CA ASP A 144 13.11 6.73 -12.39
C ASP A 144 12.14 7.55 -11.51
N ILE A 145 10.87 7.15 -11.40
CA ILE A 145 9.85 7.84 -10.59
C ILE A 145 9.31 7.02 -9.44
N CYS A 146 9.27 5.68 -9.55
CA CYS A 146 8.87 4.79 -8.44
C CYS A 146 9.54 3.43 -8.52
N ASN A 147 9.42 2.63 -7.46
CA ASN A 147 9.85 1.24 -7.39
C ASN A 147 8.61 0.35 -7.40
N LEU A 148 8.55 -0.59 -8.33
CA LEU A 148 7.42 -1.50 -8.49
C LEU A 148 7.86 -2.94 -8.23
N GLN A 149 7.15 -3.67 -7.35
CA GLN A 149 7.26 -5.11 -7.13
C GLN A 149 6.03 -5.81 -7.67
N LEU A 150 6.20 -6.94 -8.34
CA LEU A 150 5.09 -7.73 -8.89
C LEU A 150 4.90 -9.04 -8.12
N VAL A 151 3.67 -9.28 -7.70
CA VAL A 151 3.22 -10.54 -7.11
C VAL A 151 2.53 -11.38 -8.18
N ALA A 152 2.95 -12.62 -8.39
CA ALA A 152 2.22 -13.57 -9.22
C ALA A 152 0.92 -13.95 -8.48
N PHE A 153 -0.22 -13.42 -8.91
CA PHE A 153 -1.49 -13.56 -8.22
C PHE A 153 -2.47 -14.44 -9.01
N PRO A 154 -2.90 -15.59 -8.45
CA PRO A 154 -3.82 -16.50 -9.13
C PRO A 154 -5.28 -16.16 -8.80
N GLN A 155 -5.85 -15.10 -9.42
CA GLN A 155 -7.20 -14.59 -9.12
C GLN A 155 -8.30 -15.66 -9.09
N ASP A 156 -8.22 -16.67 -9.98
CA ASP A 156 -9.21 -17.75 -10.06
C ASP A 156 -8.77 -19.05 -9.34
N GLY A 157 -7.74 -18.95 -8.49
CA GLY A 157 -7.15 -20.06 -7.73
C GLY A 157 -5.97 -20.74 -8.45
N ILE A 158 -5.10 -21.39 -7.71
CA ILE A 158 -3.98 -22.18 -8.24
C ILE A 158 -4.47 -23.56 -8.70
N LEU A 159 -5.36 -24.17 -7.92
CA LEU A 159 -5.86 -25.53 -8.18
C LEU A 159 -7.19 -25.52 -8.93
N SER A 160 -8.00 -24.49 -8.69
CA SER A 160 -9.31 -24.31 -9.34
C SER A 160 -9.18 -23.86 -10.77
N PHE A 161 -8.10 -23.16 -11.15
CA PHE A 161 -7.86 -22.69 -12.50
C PHE A 161 -7.06 -23.72 -13.32
N PRO A 162 -7.43 -23.96 -14.61
CA PRO A 162 -6.69 -24.89 -15.48
C PRO A 162 -5.22 -24.50 -15.65
N ASN A 163 -4.30 -25.41 -15.37
CA ASN A 163 -2.84 -25.19 -15.42
C ASN A 163 -2.33 -24.08 -14.48
N GLY A 164 -3.06 -23.77 -13.38
CA GLY A 164 -2.68 -22.69 -12.49
C GLY A 164 -1.29 -22.85 -11.89
N ARG A 165 -0.87 -24.07 -11.54
CA ARG A 165 0.50 -24.35 -11.03
C ARG A 165 1.59 -24.01 -12.06
N GLU A 166 1.38 -24.39 -13.32
CA GLU A 166 2.31 -24.09 -14.41
C GLU A 166 2.37 -22.60 -14.71
N LEU A 167 1.22 -21.92 -14.66
CA LEU A 167 1.14 -20.46 -14.88
C LEU A 167 1.84 -19.69 -13.75
N MET A 168 1.64 -20.07 -12.48
CA MET A 168 2.36 -19.50 -11.35
C MET A 168 3.87 -19.68 -11.50
N ARG A 169 4.33 -20.88 -11.83
CA ARG A 169 5.76 -21.13 -12.08
C ARG A 169 6.28 -20.27 -13.23
N HIS A 170 5.58 -20.22 -14.35
CA HIS A 170 5.99 -19.44 -15.51
C HIS A 170 6.03 -17.93 -15.21
N ALA A 171 5.12 -17.43 -14.37
CA ALA A 171 5.16 -16.05 -13.89
C ALA A 171 6.43 -15.74 -13.09
N MET A 172 6.85 -16.68 -12.23
CA MET A 172 8.10 -16.53 -11.47
C MET A 172 9.34 -16.59 -12.39
N GLU A 173 9.34 -17.47 -13.40
CA GLU A 173 10.40 -17.56 -14.41
C GLU A 173 10.51 -16.27 -15.25
N LEU A 174 9.40 -15.59 -15.51
CA LEU A 174 9.37 -14.31 -16.22
C LEU A 174 9.87 -13.14 -15.38
N GLY A 175 9.94 -13.27 -14.06
CA GLY A 175 10.55 -12.26 -13.20
C GLY A 175 9.64 -11.63 -12.15
N CYS A 176 8.50 -12.26 -11.78
CA CYS A 176 7.77 -11.83 -10.60
C CYS A 176 8.66 -11.84 -9.34
N ASP A 177 8.47 -10.85 -8.48
CA ASP A 177 9.26 -10.67 -7.27
C ASP A 177 8.75 -11.51 -6.11
N VAL A 178 7.45 -11.77 -6.06
CA VAL A 178 6.73 -12.35 -4.92
C VAL A 178 5.75 -13.41 -5.39
N VAL A 179 5.60 -14.49 -4.62
CA VAL A 179 4.61 -15.54 -4.88
C VAL A 179 3.30 -15.18 -4.20
N GLY A 180 2.22 -15.17 -4.95
CA GLY A 180 0.86 -14.97 -4.45
C GLY A 180 0.11 -16.27 -4.17
N GLY A 181 -1.14 -16.15 -3.76
CA GLY A 181 -2.11 -17.21 -3.53
C GLY A 181 -3.47 -16.62 -3.17
N ILE A 182 -4.52 -17.43 -3.25
CA ILE A 182 -5.88 -17.05 -2.85
C ILE A 182 -6.64 -18.25 -2.25
N PRO A 183 -6.15 -18.82 -1.14
CA PRO A 183 -6.62 -20.11 -0.62
C PRO A 183 -8.11 -20.14 -0.26
N HIS A 184 -8.70 -19.01 0.11
CA HIS A 184 -10.13 -18.93 0.46
C HIS A 184 -11.06 -18.95 -0.76
N TYR A 185 -10.55 -18.78 -1.96
CA TYR A 185 -11.30 -18.83 -3.21
C TYR A 185 -11.25 -20.20 -3.88
N GLU A 186 -10.35 -21.08 -3.47
CA GLU A 186 -10.30 -22.47 -3.91
C GLU A 186 -11.63 -23.20 -3.58
N TRP A 187 -12.02 -24.19 -4.40
CA TRP A 187 -13.34 -24.83 -4.28
C TRP A 187 -13.58 -25.54 -2.96
N THR A 188 -12.53 -26.03 -2.32
CA THR A 188 -12.63 -26.72 -1.03
C THR A 188 -11.54 -26.24 -0.08
N ARG A 189 -11.79 -26.46 1.23
CA ARG A 189 -10.78 -26.14 2.25
C ARG A 189 -9.46 -26.88 2.03
N ASP A 190 -9.52 -28.13 1.60
CA ASP A 190 -8.30 -28.93 1.37
C ASP A 190 -7.50 -28.38 0.19
N MET A 191 -8.17 -27.92 -0.88
CA MET A 191 -7.52 -27.22 -1.98
C MET A 191 -6.90 -25.91 -1.51
N GLY A 192 -7.59 -25.13 -0.66
CA GLY A 192 -7.01 -23.90 -0.11
C GLY A 192 -5.77 -24.15 0.78
N VAL A 193 -5.74 -25.24 1.53
CA VAL A 193 -4.53 -25.65 2.27
C VAL A 193 -3.40 -26.01 1.30
N GLU A 194 -3.71 -26.73 0.23
CA GLU A 194 -2.73 -27.09 -0.81
C GLU A 194 -2.25 -25.88 -1.61
N ASP A 195 -3.10 -24.84 -1.84
CA ASP A 195 -2.72 -23.53 -2.40
C ASP A 195 -1.59 -22.91 -1.57
N VAL A 196 -1.78 -22.81 -0.24
CA VAL A 196 -0.75 -22.31 0.68
C VAL A 196 0.53 -23.13 0.57
N HIS A 197 0.44 -24.46 0.66
CA HIS A 197 1.61 -25.33 0.57
C HIS A 197 2.36 -25.17 -0.76
N TYR A 198 1.62 -25.01 -1.88
CA TYR A 198 2.22 -24.79 -3.18
C TYR A 198 2.92 -23.42 -3.26
N ALA A 199 2.30 -22.36 -2.73
CA ALA A 199 2.93 -21.04 -2.65
C ALA A 199 4.27 -21.09 -1.91
N PHE A 200 4.33 -21.80 -0.77
CA PHE A 200 5.59 -22.01 -0.03
C PHE A 200 6.62 -22.82 -0.82
N ALA A 201 6.20 -23.90 -1.49
CA ALA A 201 7.09 -24.72 -2.31
C ALA A 201 7.71 -23.89 -3.44
N LEU A 202 6.90 -23.10 -4.15
CA LEU A 202 7.32 -22.24 -5.24
C LEU A 202 8.23 -21.10 -4.73
N ALA A 203 7.89 -20.46 -3.61
CA ALA A 203 8.68 -19.41 -2.99
C ALA A 203 10.09 -19.90 -2.59
N ARG A 204 10.18 -21.12 -2.08
CA ARG A 204 11.48 -21.74 -1.76
C ARG A 204 12.31 -22.06 -2.99
N GLU A 205 11.66 -22.56 -4.05
CA GLU A 205 12.35 -22.88 -5.31
C GLU A 205 13.00 -21.63 -5.93
N PHE A 206 12.26 -20.51 -5.97
CA PHE A 206 12.74 -19.25 -6.53
C PHE A 206 13.42 -18.33 -5.50
N ASN A 207 13.50 -18.73 -4.23
CA ASN A 207 13.96 -17.91 -3.11
C ASN A 207 13.25 -16.54 -3.05
N ARG A 208 11.91 -16.53 -3.16
CA ARG A 208 11.07 -15.33 -3.15
C ARG A 208 10.22 -15.24 -1.88
N ASP A 209 9.69 -14.05 -1.62
CA ASP A 209 8.74 -13.82 -0.55
C ASP A 209 7.34 -14.28 -0.97
N ILE A 210 6.41 -14.34 0.00
CA ILE A 210 5.02 -14.76 -0.21
C ILE A 210 4.09 -13.61 0.17
N ASP A 211 3.06 -13.35 -0.65
CA ASP A 211 1.98 -12.41 -0.33
C ASP A 211 0.66 -12.94 -0.90
N CYS A 212 -0.14 -13.57 -0.05
CA CYS A 212 -1.41 -14.19 -0.44
C CYS A 212 -2.60 -13.32 -0.01
N HIS A 213 -3.60 -13.22 -0.89
CA HIS A 213 -4.96 -12.83 -0.47
C HIS A 213 -5.48 -13.92 0.46
N CYS A 214 -5.55 -13.63 1.74
CA CYS A 214 -5.82 -14.66 2.74
C CYS A 214 -7.04 -14.33 3.58
N ASP A 215 -7.98 -15.28 3.63
CA ASP A 215 -9.20 -15.13 4.43
C ASP A 215 -9.96 -13.81 4.15
N GLU A 216 -10.04 -13.42 2.86
CA GLU A 216 -10.78 -12.24 2.42
C GLU A 216 -12.28 -12.57 2.27
N THR A 217 -12.91 -12.78 3.39
CA THR A 217 -14.32 -13.16 3.46
C THR A 217 -14.90 -12.82 4.83
N ASP A 218 -16.24 -12.81 4.93
CA ASP A 218 -16.96 -12.71 6.19
C ASP A 218 -17.09 -14.06 6.93
N ASP A 219 -16.70 -15.16 6.29
CA ASP A 219 -16.86 -16.52 6.85
C ASP A 219 -15.87 -16.78 7.99
N PRO A 220 -16.34 -17.03 9.24
CA PRO A 220 -15.46 -17.33 10.36
C PRO A 220 -14.80 -18.72 10.28
N ILE A 221 -15.17 -19.56 9.30
CA ILE A 221 -14.54 -20.86 9.07
C ILE A 221 -13.35 -20.73 8.11
N SER A 222 -13.23 -19.66 7.32
CA SER A 222 -12.02 -19.36 6.55
C SER A 222 -10.86 -19.11 7.51
N ARG A 223 -9.84 -19.96 7.51
CA ARG A 223 -8.75 -19.98 8.48
C ARG A 223 -7.40 -20.36 7.87
N PHE A 224 -7.13 -19.88 6.67
CA PHE A 224 -5.88 -20.20 5.96
C PHE A 224 -4.69 -19.40 6.51
N THR A 225 -4.95 -18.26 7.15
CA THR A 225 -3.91 -17.49 7.86
C THR A 225 -3.20 -18.31 8.92
N GLU A 226 -3.88 -19.28 9.60
CA GLU A 226 -3.22 -20.17 10.55
C GLU A 226 -2.31 -21.20 9.86
N VAL A 227 -2.66 -21.63 8.64
CA VAL A 227 -1.83 -22.54 7.82
C VAL A 227 -0.58 -21.80 7.36
N MET A 228 -0.72 -20.59 6.85
CA MET A 228 0.43 -19.72 6.47
C MET A 228 1.38 -19.52 7.65
N ALA A 229 0.86 -19.23 8.84
CA ALA A 229 1.69 -19.04 10.03
C ALA A 229 2.41 -20.33 10.47
N ALA A 230 1.75 -21.49 10.37
CA ALA A 230 2.35 -22.76 10.69
C ALA A 230 3.47 -23.12 9.70
N ASP A 231 3.23 -22.97 8.41
CA ASP A 231 4.23 -23.22 7.36
C ASP A 231 5.42 -22.26 7.47
N THR A 232 5.16 -20.99 7.79
CA THR A 232 6.23 -20.00 8.02
C THR A 232 7.19 -20.48 9.10
N ILE A 233 6.67 -20.99 10.23
CA ILE A 233 7.51 -21.49 11.33
C ILE A 233 8.23 -22.79 10.91
N GLN A 234 7.51 -23.72 10.29
CA GLN A 234 8.06 -25.03 9.94
C GLN A 234 9.17 -24.93 8.87
N GLN A 235 9.03 -23.99 7.94
CA GLN A 235 9.94 -23.84 6.83
C GLN A 235 11.02 -22.77 7.06
N GLY A 236 11.00 -22.04 8.19
CA GLY A 236 11.98 -21.00 8.51
C GLY A 236 11.86 -19.76 7.62
N TRP A 237 10.61 -19.35 7.26
CA TRP A 237 10.32 -18.26 6.35
C TRP A 237 9.88 -16.96 7.05
N GLN A 238 10.23 -16.80 8.33
CA GLN A 238 9.87 -15.65 9.16
C GLN A 238 10.27 -14.31 8.51
N GLY A 239 9.35 -13.33 8.56
CA GLY A 239 9.54 -11.99 8.01
C GLY A 239 9.42 -11.91 6.48
N ARG A 240 9.19 -13.04 5.79
CA ARG A 240 9.09 -13.16 4.34
C ARG A 240 7.68 -13.50 3.84
N VAL A 241 6.73 -13.61 4.75
CA VAL A 241 5.35 -14.01 4.45
C VAL A 241 4.41 -12.90 4.85
N THR A 242 3.52 -12.57 3.93
CA THR A 242 2.45 -11.58 4.11
C THR A 242 1.11 -12.25 3.87
N ALA A 243 0.17 -12.02 4.77
CA ALA A 243 -1.23 -12.36 4.61
C ALA A 243 -2.02 -11.07 4.37
N SER A 244 -2.46 -10.84 3.15
CA SER A 244 -3.23 -9.67 2.78
C SER A 244 -4.71 -9.86 3.09
N HIS A 245 -5.42 -8.77 3.42
CA HIS A 245 -6.82 -8.67 3.85
C HIS A 245 -7.09 -9.24 5.24
N CYS A 246 -7.05 -10.54 5.42
CA CYS A 246 -7.40 -11.25 6.67
C CYS A 246 -8.75 -10.79 7.26
N THR A 247 -9.73 -10.46 6.41
CA THR A 247 -10.99 -9.85 6.86
C THR A 247 -11.84 -10.81 7.68
N ALA A 248 -11.74 -12.14 7.47
CA ALA A 248 -12.43 -13.12 8.31
C ALA A 248 -12.14 -12.96 9.81
N MET A 249 -11.02 -12.31 10.18
CA MET A 249 -10.70 -12.03 11.58
C MET A 249 -11.75 -11.19 12.29
N HIS A 250 -12.50 -10.34 11.59
CA HIS A 250 -13.60 -9.58 12.19
C HIS A 250 -14.78 -10.45 12.61
N SER A 251 -14.88 -11.65 12.02
CA SER A 251 -15.93 -12.64 12.30
C SER A 251 -15.52 -13.71 13.32
N TYR A 252 -14.22 -13.83 13.61
CA TYR A 252 -13.73 -14.84 14.55
C TYR A 252 -14.17 -14.55 15.98
N ASP A 253 -14.49 -15.63 16.73
CA ASP A 253 -14.60 -15.50 18.17
C ASP A 253 -13.28 -15.02 18.80
N ASN A 254 -13.37 -14.37 19.96
CA ASN A 254 -12.22 -13.74 20.57
C ASN A 254 -11.14 -14.74 21.04
N ALA A 255 -11.53 -15.97 21.42
CA ALA A 255 -10.57 -16.99 21.85
C ALA A 255 -9.71 -17.47 20.69
N TYR A 256 -10.33 -17.73 19.53
CA TYR A 256 -9.59 -18.11 18.32
C TYR A 256 -8.73 -16.95 17.81
N ALA A 257 -9.30 -15.74 17.72
CA ALA A 257 -8.55 -14.56 17.30
C ALA A 257 -7.30 -14.32 18.17
N PHE A 258 -7.45 -14.41 19.50
CA PHE A 258 -6.32 -14.29 20.44
C PHE A 258 -5.20 -15.34 20.15
N LYS A 259 -5.59 -16.61 19.95
CA LYS A 259 -4.63 -17.69 19.60
C LYS A 259 -3.91 -17.37 18.28
N LEU A 260 -4.67 -17.00 17.23
CA LEU A 260 -4.14 -16.75 15.90
C LEU A 260 -3.18 -15.56 15.88
N ILE A 261 -3.55 -14.45 16.51
CA ILE A 261 -2.70 -13.24 16.57
C ILE A 261 -1.34 -13.55 17.23
N ARG A 262 -1.33 -14.35 18.31
CA ARG A 262 -0.06 -14.78 18.94
C ARG A 262 0.75 -15.71 18.05
N LEU A 263 0.09 -16.56 17.26
CA LEU A 263 0.76 -17.42 16.29
C LEU A 263 1.39 -16.58 15.16
N LEU A 264 0.69 -15.59 14.64
CA LEU A 264 1.21 -14.64 13.63
C LEU A 264 2.42 -13.87 14.15
N ALA A 265 2.35 -13.33 15.36
CA ALA A 265 3.48 -12.66 15.99
C ALA A 265 4.71 -13.58 16.13
N ARG A 266 4.51 -14.83 16.60
CA ARG A 266 5.57 -15.84 16.70
C ARG A 266 6.16 -16.21 15.33
N ALA A 267 5.30 -16.34 14.32
CA ALA A 267 5.70 -16.67 12.96
C ALA A 267 6.33 -15.47 12.22
N GLN A 268 6.22 -14.25 12.76
CA GLN A 268 6.60 -13.03 12.07
C GLN A 268 5.95 -12.92 10.67
N VAL A 269 4.68 -13.32 10.58
CA VAL A 269 3.87 -13.11 9.38
C VAL A 269 3.38 -11.66 9.39
N ASN A 270 3.58 -10.96 8.28
CA ASN A 270 3.06 -9.62 8.08
C ASN A 270 1.57 -9.67 7.68
N VAL A 271 0.86 -8.57 7.92
CA VAL A 271 -0.53 -8.41 7.47
C VAL A 271 -0.65 -7.11 6.68
N VAL A 272 -1.33 -7.14 5.54
CA VAL A 272 -1.75 -5.93 4.82
C VAL A 272 -3.26 -5.80 4.91
N ALA A 273 -3.75 -4.68 5.42
CA ALA A 273 -5.16 -4.35 5.44
C ALA A 273 -5.46 -3.33 4.33
N ASN A 274 -6.57 -3.53 3.61
CA ASN A 274 -6.97 -2.73 2.46
C ASN A 274 -8.28 -1.97 2.79
N PRO A 275 -8.21 -0.82 3.48
CA PRO A 275 -9.39 -0.22 4.10
C PRO A 275 -10.49 0.17 3.11
N PHE A 276 -10.15 0.63 1.90
CA PHE A 276 -11.14 1.02 0.90
C PHE A 276 -11.94 -0.16 0.39
N ASP A 277 -11.27 -1.23 0.00
CA ASP A 277 -11.90 -2.44 -0.51
C ASP A 277 -12.64 -3.20 0.59
N ASN A 278 -11.96 -3.43 1.70
CA ASN A 278 -12.51 -4.25 2.77
C ASN A 278 -13.83 -3.68 3.33
N VAL A 279 -13.94 -2.35 3.51
CA VAL A 279 -15.18 -1.74 4.01
C VAL A 279 -16.33 -1.79 2.99
N VAL A 280 -16.01 -1.83 1.71
CA VAL A 280 -17.01 -1.88 0.63
C VAL A 280 -17.45 -3.31 0.34
N LEU A 281 -16.53 -4.27 0.32
CA LEU A 281 -16.78 -5.64 -0.10
C LEU A 281 -17.28 -6.55 1.03
N GLN A 282 -16.88 -6.29 2.29
CA GLN A 282 -17.27 -7.13 3.42
C GLN A 282 -18.55 -6.66 4.10
N GLY A 283 -19.17 -7.51 4.92
CA GLY A 283 -20.44 -7.23 5.60
C GLY A 283 -21.65 -7.15 4.67
N ARG A 284 -21.54 -7.64 3.45
CA ARG A 284 -22.62 -7.57 2.45
C ARG A 284 -23.81 -8.45 2.80
N PHE A 285 -23.58 -9.57 3.49
CA PHE A 285 -24.63 -10.48 3.96
C PHE A 285 -25.19 -10.11 5.33
N ASP A 286 -24.61 -9.11 6.00
CA ASP A 286 -25.13 -8.65 7.29
C ASP A 286 -26.46 -7.88 7.13
N THR A 287 -27.34 -8.05 8.07
CA THR A 287 -28.53 -7.19 8.24
C THR A 287 -28.15 -5.96 9.06
N TYR A 288 -28.42 -5.93 10.35
CA TYR A 288 -27.99 -4.90 11.30
C TYR A 288 -27.70 -5.54 12.67
N PRO A 289 -26.63 -5.13 13.37
CA PRO A 289 -25.61 -4.15 12.94
C PRO A 289 -24.70 -4.70 11.84
N LYS A 290 -24.22 -3.81 10.93
CA LYS A 290 -23.23 -4.19 9.93
C LYS A 290 -21.81 -4.16 10.50
N ARG A 291 -21.03 -5.16 10.12
CA ARG A 291 -19.59 -5.19 10.42
C ARG A 291 -18.82 -4.10 9.67
N ARG A 292 -17.68 -3.71 10.17
CA ARG A 292 -16.80 -2.72 9.52
C ARG A 292 -16.00 -3.26 8.35
N GLY A 293 -15.94 -4.58 8.20
CA GLY A 293 -15.32 -5.23 7.06
C GLY A 293 -13.79 -5.26 7.06
N ILE A 294 -13.11 -4.81 8.12
CA ILE A 294 -11.65 -4.78 8.17
C ILE A 294 -11.11 -5.76 9.22
N THR A 295 -9.88 -6.27 9.01
CA THR A 295 -9.18 -7.12 9.97
C THR A 295 -8.90 -6.40 11.31
N ARG A 296 -8.42 -7.13 12.32
CA ARG A 296 -8.16 -6.63 13.69
C ARG A 296 -6.83 -5.89 13.81
N VAL A 297 -6.64 -4.81 13.02
CA VAL A 297 -5.38 -4.05 12.92
C VAL A 297 -4.83 -3.66 14.30
N LYS A 298 -5.65 -3.06 15.15
CA LYS A 298 -5.23 -2.59 16.47
C LYS A 298 -4.71 -3.71 17.37
N GLU A 299 -5.40 -4.85 17.38
CA GLU A 299 -5.01 -6.02 18.19
C GLU A 299 -3.74 -6.69 17.63
N LEU A 300 -3.60 -6.75 16.29
CA LEU A 300 -2.40 -7.25 15.63
C LEU A 300 -1.17 -6.39 15.98
N LEU A 301 -1.25 -5.08 15.83
CA LEU A 301 -0.18 -4.15 16.21
C LEU A 301 0.20 -4.27 17.68
N SER A 302 -0.81 -4.34 18.57
CA SER A 302 -0.58 -4.48 20.02
C SER A 302 0.11 -5.79 20.38
N ALA A 303 -0.02 -6.83 19.56
CA ALA A 303 0.66 -8.11 19.74
C ALA A 303 2.05 -8.17 19.06
N GLY A 304 2.48 -7.10 18.41
CA GLY A 304 3.77 -7.01 17.71
C GLY A 304 3.77 -7.61 16.29
N VAL A 305 2.60 -7.86 15.70
CA VAL A 305 2.50 -8.23 14.28
C VAL A 305 2.74 -6.96 13.45
N ASN A 306 3.60 -7.06 12.43
CA ASN A 306 3.82 -5.97 11.49
C ASN A 306 2.61 -5.85 10.56
N VAL A 307 1.93 -4.70 10.60
CA VAL A 307 0.76 -4.41 9.78
C VAL A 307 1.06 -3.21 8.90
N ALA A 308 0.70 -3.30 7.61
CA ALA A 308 0.71 -2.17 6.67
C ALA A 308 -0.66 -2.04 5.99
N LEU A 309 -0.78 -1.01 5.15
CA LEU A 309 -1.97 -0.76 4.35
C LEU A 309 -1.66 -0.86 2.86
N GLY A 310 -2.68 -1.25 2.09
CA GLY A 310 -2.75 -1.12 0.65
C GLY A 310 -3.96 -0.30 0.23
N HIS A 311 -3.93 0.25 -0.98
CA HIS A 311 -5.11 0.87 -1.59
C HIS A 311 -6.02 -0.19 -2.19
N ASP A 312 -5.43 -1.26 -2.72
CA ASP A 312 -6.03 -2.41 -3.37
C ASP A 312 -6.58 -2.06 -4.75
N SER A 313 -7.83 -1.67 -4.82
CA SER A 313 -8.55 -1.35 -6.05
C SER A 313 -8.65 0.14 -6.27
N ILE A 314 -8.58 0.59 -7.55
CA ILE A 314 -8.71 1.98 -7.96
C ILE A 314 -9.49 2.05 -9.26
N MET A 315 -10.76 2.51 -9.17
CA MET A 315 -11.65 2.63 -10.33
C MET A 315 -11.75 1.34 -11.15
N ASP A 316 -11.96 0.23 -10.49
CA ASP A 316 -12.05 -1.10 -11.07
C ASP A 316 -13.38 -1.80 -10.73
N PRO A 317 -13.58 -3.11 -11.03
CA PRO A 317 -14.84 -3.80 -10.74
C PRO A 317 -15.16 -3.97 -9.24
N TRP A 318 -14.18 -3.87 -8.33
CA TRP A 318 -14.39 -4.04 -6.89
C TRP A 318 -14.61 -2.71 -6.18
N PHE A 319 -13.78 -1.71 -6.50
CA PHE A 319 -13.90 -0.37 -5.91
C PHE A 319 -13.92 0.71 -7.02
N PRO A 320 -15.09 1.30 -7.32
CA PRO A 320 -15.27 2.21 -8.46
C PRO A 320 -14.77 3.64 -8.20
N LEU A 321 -14.09 3.89 -7.10
CA LEU A 321 -13.62 5.20 -6.65
C LEU A 321 -12.09 5.17 -6.45
N GLY A 322 -11.54 6.22 -5.83
CA GLY A 322 -10.13 6.30 -5.47
C GLY A 322 -9.28 7.07 -6.48
N LYS A 323 -8.05 7.33 -6.08
CA LYS A 323 -7.01 8.06 -6.85
C LYS A 323 -5.59 7.72 -6.38
N GLY A 324 -5.37 6.53 -5.79
CA GLY A 324 -4.06 6.10 -5.29
C GLY A 324 -3.52 6.90 -4.09
N ASP A 325 -4.39 7.39 -3.20
CA ASP A 325 -3.98 8.24 -2.07
C ASP A 325 -3.81 7.43 -0.78
N MET A 326 -2.59 6.97 -0.50
CA MET A 326 -2.28 6.19 0.69
C MET A 326 -2.51 6.94 2.02
N LEU A 327 -2.40 8.28 2.02
CA LEU A 327 -2.73 9.05 3.23
C LEU A 327 -4.24 9.05 3.51
N ALA A 328 -5.07 9.02 2.46
CA ALA A 328 -6.52 8.83 2.62
C ALA A 328 -6.85 7.39 3.06
N ALA A 329 -6.13 6.37 2.58
CA ALA A 329 -6.25 5.00 3.07
C ALA A 329 -5.90 4.91 4.56
N ALA A 330 -4.83 5.57 5.00
CA ALA A 330 -4.44 5.66 6.40
C ALA A 330 -5.50 6.36 7.26
N GLN A 331 -6.09 7.47 6.79
CA GLN A 331 -7.18 8.15 7.48
C GLN A 331 -8.43 7.25 7.61
N LEU A 332 -8.79 6.52 6.55
CA LEU A 332 -9.92 5.60 6.59
C LEU A 332 -9.66 4.44 7.58
N ALA A 333 -8.45 3.86 7.57
CA ALA A 333 -8.06 2.82 8.52
C ALA A 333 -8.16 3.32 9.97
N LEU A 334 -7.74 4.56 10.25
CA LEU A 334 -7.87 5.18 11.57
C LEU A 334 -9.33 5.15 12.07
N PHE A 335 -10.29 5.48 11.21
CA PHE A 335 -11.72 5.47 11.57
C PHE A 335 -12.24 4.04 11.73
N LEU A 336 -11.93 3.15 10.80
CA LEU A 336 -12.43 1.77 10.80
C LEU A 336 -11.88 0.94 11.96
N CYS A 337 -10.62 1.14 12.31
CA CYS A 337 -9.92 0.38 13.35
C CYS A 337 -10.03 1.02 14.75
N HIS A 338 -10.77 2.13 14.91
CA HIS A 338 -10.87 2.88 16.16
C HIS A 338 -9.50 3.33 16.73
N MET A 339 -8.63 3.84 15.85
CA MET A 339 -7.29 4.32 16.21
C MET A 339 -7.25 5.84 16.35
N SER A 340 -8.28 6.42 16.98
CA SER A 340 -8.41 7.88 17.16
C SER A 340 -7.86 8.39 18.48
N GLY A 341 -7.23 7.55 19.30
CA GLY A 341 -6.42 8.00 20.44
C GLY A 341 -5.21 8.81 19.96
N TYR A 342 -4.79 9.83 20.72
CA TYR A 342 -3.75 10.76 20.28
C TYR A 342 -2.45 10.06 19.84
N ASP A 343 -1.99 9.10 20.64
CA ASP A 343 -0.78 8.33 20.31
C ASP A 343 -1.00 7.43 19.09
N GLU A 344 -2.16 6.77 19.00
CA GLU A 344 -2.53 5.88 17.89
C GLU A 344 -2.59 6.63 16.54
N ILE A 345 -3.04 7.89 16.53
CA ILE A 345 -3.08 8.70 15.30
C ILE A 345 -1.66 8.84 14.72
N ASN A 346 -0.67 9.06 15.57
CA ASN A 346 0.73 9.17 15.12
C ASN A 346 1.27 7.82 14.59
N ASP A 347 0.78 6.69 15.12
CA ASP A 347 1.21 5.36 14.69
C ASP A 347 0.63 4.95 13.32
N VAL A 348 -0.53 5.50 12.94
CA VAL A 348 -1.18 5.17 11.65
C VAL A 348 -0.32 5.54 10.45
N LEU A 349 0.48 6.61 10.53
CA LEU A 349 1.38 7.00 9.44
C LEU A 349 2.45 5.92 9.16
N ASP A 350 2.86 5.16 10.18
CA ASP A 350 3.83 4.08 10.01
C ASP A 350 3.29 2.93 9.17
N LEU A 351 1.96 2.75 9.11
CA LEU A 351 1.32 1.68 8.32
C LEU A 351 1.52 1.86 6.81
N ILE A 352 1.73 3.09 6.35
CA ILE A 352 1.97 3.43 4.94
C ILE A 352 3.42 3.88 4.69
N THR A 353 4.31 3.72 5.67
CA THR A 353 5.72 4.08 5.61
C THR A 353 6.60 2.94 6.13
N THR A 354 7.09 3.04 7.34
CA THR A 354 8.10 2.11 7.91
C THR A 354 7.62 0.66 8.02
N ASN A 355 6.34 0.42 8.34
CA ASN A 355 5.80 -0.93 8.41
C ASN A 355 5.67 -1.55 7.02
N ALA A 356 5.19 -0.77 6.04
CA ALA A 356 5.12 -1.21 4.65
C ALA A 356 6.51 -1.46 4.06
N ALA A 357 7.52 -0.65 4.42
CA ALA A 357 8.91 -0.85 3.99
C ALA A 357 9.47 -2.21 4.46
N ARG A 358 9.09 -2.67 5.65
CA ARG A 358 9.46 -4.01 6.13
C ARG A 358 8.81 -5.11 5.29
N ILE A 359 7.54 -4.93 4.89
CA ILE A 359 6.82 -5.90 4.05
C ILE A 359 7.47 -6.00 2.67
N LEU A 360 7.80 -4.86 2.05
CA LEU A 360 8.46 -4.84 0.76
C LEU A 360 9.96 -5.18 0.84
N ARG A 361 10.51 -5.33 2.07
CA ARG A 361 11.93 -5.58 2.36
C ARG A 361 12.87 -4.53 1.77
N VAL A 362 12.45 -3.28 1.84
CA VAL A 362 13.24 -2.11 1.40
C VAL A 362 13.75 -1.26 2.57
N GLN A 363 13.55 -1.69 3.82
CA GLN A 363 13.88 -0.94 5.04
C GLN A 363 15.35 -0.49 5.12
N ASP A 364 16.27 -1.21 4.48
CA ASP A 364 17.69 -0.89 4.51
C ASP A 364 18.02 0.36 3.69
N SER A 365 17.28 0.62 2.62
CA SER A 365 17.41 1.80 1.77
C SER A 365 16.30 2.85 1.99
N TYR A 366 15.31 2.57 2.82
CA TYR A 366 14.15 3.42 3.07
C TYR A 366 14.30 4.21 4.37
N GLY A 367 13.82 5.45 4.37
CA GLY A 367 13.83 6.34 5.53
C GLY A 367 14.71 7.58 5.33
N ILE A 368 14.52 8.58 6.21
CA ILE A 368 15.29 9.84 6.18
C ILE A 368 16.48 9.70 7.12
N GLU A 369 17.58 9.21 6.58
CA GLU A 369 18.83 8.96 7.30
C GLU A 369 20.02 9.25 6.37
N GLU A 370 21.10 9.82 6.92
CA GLU A 370 22.34 10.10 6.17
C GLU A 370 22.87 8.84 5.50
N GLY A 371 23.26 8.97 4.23
CA GLY A 371 23.75 7.88 3.39
C GLY A 371 22.67 7.08 2.66
N LYS A 372 21.41 7.17 3.03
CA LYS A 372 20.30 6.54 2.27
C LYS A 372 19.91 7.36 1.05
N PRO A 373 19.26 6.75 0.04
CA PRO A 373 18.66 7.49 -1.08
C PRO A 373 17.77 8.61 -0.57
N ALA A 374 17.88 9.78 -1.17
CA ALA A 374 17.12 10.97 -0.78
C ALA A 374 15.70 10.93 -1.37
N ASP A 375 14.92 9.96 -0.92
CA ASP A 375 13.51 9.78 -1.22
C ASP A 375 12.68 10.34 -0.07
N PHE A 376 11.89 11.39 -0.31
CA PHE A 376 11.09 12.04 0.74
C PHE A 376 9.98 12.91 0.18
N LEU A 377 9.02 13.23 1.04
CA LEU A 377 7.89 14.11 0.78
C LEU A 377 7.95 15.34 1.69
N VAL A 378 7.49 16.48 1.18
CA VAL A 378 7.13 17.65 1.99
C VAL A 378 5.61 17.78 1.97
N LEU A 379 4.97 17.61 3.12
CA LEU A 379 3.51 17.68 3.25
C LEU A 379 3.08 19.10 3.67
N ASP A 380 1.93 19.55 3.19
CA ASP A 380 1.35 20.83 3.64
C ASP A 380 0.68 20.71 5.03
N ALA A 381 1.39 20.15 5.99
CA ALA A 381 0.99 19.96 7.37
C ALA A 381 2.22 20.02 8.29
N PRO A 382 2.09 20.47 9.56
CA PRO A 382 3.22 20.56 10.49
C PRO A 382 3.50 19.26 11.27
N SER A 383 2.59 18.27 11.22
CA SER A 383 2.70 17.03 12.00
C SER A 383 1.91 15.88 11.36
N ALA A 384 2.19 14.65 11.80
CA ALA A 384 1.42 13.46 11.38
C ALA A 384 -0.07 13.60 11.74
N PHE A 385 -0.39 14.15 12.92
CA PHE A 385 -1.77 14.43 13.31
C PHE A 385 -2.48 15.33 12.29
N GLU A 386 -1.89 16.47 11.93
CA GLU A 386 -2.47 17.39 10.95
C GLU A 386 -2.48 16.79 9.53
N ALA A 387 -1.48 15.98 9.17
CA ALA A 387 -1.46 15.27 7.89
C ALA A 387 -2.64 14.29 7.78
N LEU A 388 -2.90 13.49 8.80
CA LEU A 388 -4.03 12.56 8.84
C LEU A 388 -5.39 13.28 8.96
N ARG A 389 -5.44 14.42 9.67
CA ARG A 389 -6.67 15.21 9.79
C ARG A 389 -7.09 15.86 8.48
N LEU A 390 -6.13 16.40 7.72
CA LEU A 390 -6.40 17.24 6.55
C LEU A 390 -6.26 16.51 5.22
N VAL A 391 -5.52 15.41 5.17
CA VAL A 391 -5.07 14.76 3.92
C VAL A 391 -4.56 15.83 2.93
N PRO A 392 -3.53 16.61 3.31
CA PRO A 392 -3.14 17.81 2.60
C PRO A 392 -2.35 17.52 1.31
N ALA A 393 -2.13 18.54 0.50
CA ALA A 393 -1.27 18.46 -0.67
C ALA A 393 0.14 17.95 -0.33
N ARG A 394 0.70 17.13 -1.21
CA ARG A 394 2.13 16.76 -1.24
C ARG A 394 2.85 17.88 -1.99
N LEU A 395 3.37 18.87 -1.25
CA LEU A 395 4.00 20.05 -1.85
C LEU A 395 5.15 19.66 -2.77
N HIS A 396 5.97 18.72 -2.32
CA HIS A 396 7.10 18.20 -3.07
C HIS A 396 7.24 16.70 -2.85
N VAL A 397 7.56 15.98 -3.91
CA VAL A 397 7.88 14.54 -3.91
C VAL A 397 9.25 14.39 -4.54
N PHE A 398 10.20 13.85 -3.78
CA PHE A 398 11.57 13.65 -4.22
C PHE A 398 11.92 12.19 -4.29
N LYS A 399 12.58 11.78 -5.39
CA LYS A 399 13.22 10.48 -5.56
C LYS A 399 14.70 10.69 -5.89
N SER A 400 15.57 10.10 -5.09
CA SER A 400 17.04 10.27 -5.20
C SER A 400 17.46 11.74 -5.33
N GLY A 401 16.89 12.60 -4.47
CA GLY A 401 17.15 14.04 -4.46
C GLY A 401 16.57 14.84 -5.64
N ARG A 402 15.95 14.17 -6.61
CA ARG A 402 15.28 14.81 -7.76
C ARG A 402 13.79 14.93 -7.51
N GLU A 403 13.22 16.10 -7.71
CA GLU A 403 11.78 16.31 -7.64
C GLU A 403 11.08 15.58 -8.80
N VAL A 404 10.19 14.65 -8.47
CA VAL A 404 9.42 13.85 -9.44
C VAL A 404 7.98 14.31 -9.55
N ALA A 405 7.45 14.97 -8.49
CA ALA A 405 6.14 15.63 -8.54
C ALA A 405 6.09 16.81 -7.55
N TYR A 406 5.19 17.74 -7.81
CA TYR A 406 4.84 18.82 -6.87
C TYR A 406 3.36 19.18 -7.02
N THR A 407 2.76 19.67 -5.93
CA THR A 407 1.36 20.10 -5.91
C THR A 407 1.26 21.52 -5.34
N ILE A 408 0.56 22.39 -6.04
CA ILE A 408 0.22 23.73 -5.55
C ILE A 408 -1.02 23.60 -4.66
N PRO A 409 -0.95 24.02 -3.37
CA PRO A 409 -2.09 23.92 -2.47
C PRO A 409 -3.29 24.73 -2.96
N GLU A 410 -4.49 24.21 -2.75
CA GLU A 410 -5.72 24.95 -2.96
C GLU A 410 -5.83 26.09 -1.95
N LYS A 411 -6.39 27.24 -2.41
CA LYS A 411 -6.69 28.38 -1.57
C LYS A 411 -8.20 28.59 -1.49
N SER A 412 -8.72 28.58 -0.27
CA SER A 412 -10.11 28.94 0.01
C SER A 412 -10.18 30.39 0.49
N VAL A 413 -11.09 31.17 -0.11
CA VAL A 413 -11.24 32.60 0.21
C VAL A 413 -12.70 32.90 0.51
N ILE A 414 -12.97 33.51 1.68
CA ILE A 414 -14.31 34.00 2.04
C ILE A 414 -14.42 35.47 1.71
N LYS A 415 -15.42 35.83 0.92
CA LYS A 415 -15.78 37.24 0.61
C LYS A 415 -17.10 37.60 1.30
N ARG A 416 -17.06 38.60 2.18
CA ARG A 416 -18.27 39.04 2.92
C ARG A 416 -19.15 39.97 2.12
N GLN A 417 -18.54 40.78 1.19
CA GLN A 417 -19.26 41.71 0.30
C GLN A 417 -18.64 41.69 -1.10
N THR A 418 -19.46 41.99 -2.11
CA THR A 418 -18.98 42.11 -3.49
C THR A 418 -18.01 43.28 -3.61
N GLY A 419 -16.82 43.06 -4.19
CA GLY A 419 -15.81 44.08 -4.41
C GLY A 419 -14.76 44.22 -3.30
N GLN A 420 -14.86 43.46 -2.19
CA GLN A 420 -13.80 43.41 -1.18
C GLN A 420 -12.78 42.32 -1.48
N GLU A 421 -11.52 42.55 -1.08
CA GLU A 421 -10.53 41.47 -1.00
C GLU A 421 -11.03 40.40 -0.05
N GLY A 422 -10.90 39.15 -0.45
CA GLY A 422 -11.35 38.01 0.38
C GLY A 422 -10.36 37.68 1.46
N GLU A 423 -10.85 37.17 2.58
CA GLU A 423 -10.06 36.62 3.66
C GLU A 423 -9.69 35.15 3.34
N GLU A 424 -8.39 34.82 3.32
CA GLU A 424 -7.92 33.45 3.10
C GLU A 424 -8.28 32.59 4.33
N VAL A 425 -8.91 31.44 4.09
CA VAL A 425 -9.24 30.45 5.11
C VAL A 425 -8.12 29.43 5.20
N THR A 426 -7.51 29.33 6.34
CA THR A 426 -6.60 28.24 6.66
C THR A 426 -7.34 27.22 7.53
N PHE A 427 -7.34 25.95 7.13
CA PHE A 427 -7.93 24.86 7.95
C PHE A 427 -7.00 24.41 9.07
N ARG A 428 -5.86 25.08 9.27
CA ARG A 428 -4.89 24.81 10.32
C ARG A 428 -5.27 25.54 11.59
N LEU A 429 -5.09 24.86 12.73
CA LEU A 429 -5.15 25.56 14.02
C LEU A 429 -4.01 26.56 14.08
N LYS A 430 -4.32 27.81 14.41
CA LYS A 430 -3.29 28.80 14.74
C LYS A 430 -2.73 28.41 16.12
N PRO A 431 -1.41 28.40 16.29
CA PRO A 431 -0.78 28.11 17.58
C PRO A 431 -1.22 29.08 18.68
#